data_ce821adcc2d38e019014cd6ccbc23809
#
_entry.id   ce821adcc2d38e019014cd6ccbc23809
#
_cell.length_a   1.000
_cell.length_b   1.000
_cell.length_c   1.000
_cell.angle_alpha   90.00
_cell.angle_beta   90.00
_cell.angle_gamma   90.00
#
_symmetry.space_group_name_H-M   'P 1'
#
loop_
_entity.id
_entity.type
_entity.pdbx_description
1 polymer ?
#
loop_
_entity_poly.entity_id
_entity_poly.type
_entity_poly.pdbx_seq_one_letter_code
_entity_poly.pdbx_strand_id
1 'polypeptide(L)'
;MTRKLPGSCGAASSPSVPEVRVQVCNASEIDAAGQYVLYWMIATRRTEWNFALQRAAQWARELKKPLVVFEPLRVGYRWASDRLHRFVIDGMAENAAHIAALKNPGLIYYPYVEPAADADKGLLFALAERACLVVTDDFPCFFLPRMVEAVASRLPVRLEQVDSNGLLPLRATDRVFTTARSFRAFLQKELPPHLRELPLADPLKKLKLPAMKGLPREITRRWPAASAKLLAGDASQLAALPIDHSVGVVEDRGGASAARRRLKRFLDRHLAGYAAGANDPDAENRSGLSAYLHFGHISPFEAFHALTTQERWSPEQLGEKTGGRREGWWGMSEGAEAWLDELITWRELGYNMTANRPHDYDRYESLPDWARKTLEKHVRDRREYTYSLDEFAAAKTHDPIWNAAQTQLLRDGRIHNYLRMLWGKKILEWSATPAEALDVLIELNNRYAVDGRNPNSYSGIFWCLGRYDRPWGPERAIFGTVRYMSSENTARKLHLAGYLERHGQQ
;
A
#
# COMPACT_ATOMS: atom_id res chain seq x y z
N MET A 1 15.70 18.62 -55.61
CA MET A 1 15.54 17.13 -55.66
C MET A 1 15.78 16.60 -54.26
N THR A 2 14.76 16.50 -53.44
CA THR A 2 14.79 16.01 -52.06
C THR A 2 14.34 14.55 -52.06
N ARG A 3 15.25 13.63 -51.75
CA ARG A 3 14.96 12.20 -51.60
C ARG A 3 14.13 11.96 -50.33
N LYS A 4 12.89 11.50 -50.50
CA LYS A 4 12.10 10.88 -49.44
C LYS A 4 12.73 9.53 -49.06
N LEU A 5 13.05 9.36 -47.77
CA LEU A 5 13.36 8.06 -47.18
C LEU A 5 12.05 7.23 -47.02
N PRO A 6 12.09 5.90 -47.21
CA PRO A 6 10.92 5.06 -47.13
C PRO A 6 10.50 4.91 -45.69
N GLY A 7 9.17 5.08 -45.41
CA GLY A 7 8.56 4.89 -44.12
C GLY A 7 8.70 3.44 -43.66
N SER A 8 9.34 3.26 -42.51
CA SER A 8 9.32 2.00 -41.76
C SER A 8 7.92 1.74 -41.26
N CYS A 9 7.34 0.64 -41.69
CA CYS A 9 6.10 0.11 -41.13
C CYS A 9 6.38 -0.31 -39.66
N GLY A 10 6.11 0.59 -38.70
CA GLY A 10 6.37 0.38 -37.31
C GLY A 10 5.38 -0.64 -36.73
N ALA A 11 5.91 -1.78 -36.30
CA ALA A 11 5.18 -2.59 -35.30
C ALA A 11 4.78 -1.67 -34.14
N ALA A 12 3.49 -1.66 -33.76
CA ALA A 12 2.98 -0.85 -32.67
C ALA A 12 3.85 -1.09 -31.42
N SER A 13 4.64 -0.11 -31.03
CA SER A 13 5.47 -0.17 -29.83
C SER A 13 4.56 -0.28 -28.63
N SER A 14 4.82 -1.24 -27.72
CA SER A 14 4.12 -1.31 -26.45
C SER A 14 4.17 0.06 -25.76
N PRO A 15 3.08 0.50 -25.10
CA PRO A 15 3.06 1.81 -24.44
C PRO A 15 4.22 1.94 -23.44
N SER A 16 4.95 3.05 -23.51
CA SER A 16 6.05 3.34 -22.60
C SER A 16 5.52 3.68 -21.21
N VAL A 17 6.32 3.40 -20.17
CA VAL A 17 6.04 3.92 -18.82
C VAL A 17 6.19 5.44 -18.84
N PRO A 18 5.20 6.21 -18.33
CA PRO A 18 5.28 7.66 -18.30
C PRO A 18 6.52 8.16 -17.54
N GLU A 19 7.26 9.12 -18.09
CA GLU A 19 8.51 9.61 -17.51
C GLU A 19 8.31 10.20 -16.09
N VAL A 20 7.19 10.86 -15.83
CA VAL A 20 6.85 11.39 -14.50
C VAL A 20 6.82 10.31 -13.41
N ARG A 21 6.67 9.04 -13.78
CA ARG A 21 6.67 7.89 -12.87
C ARG A 21 8.05 7.28 -12.67
N VAL A 22 9.06 7.69 -13.42
CA VAL A 22 10.42 7.14 -13.35
C VAL A 22 11.37 8.14 -12.72
N GLN A 23 12.18 7.70 -11.76
CA GLN A 23 13.23 8.47 -11.12
C GLN A 23 14.55 7.72 -11.17
N VAL A 24 15.57 8.36 -11.74
CA VAL A 24 16.96 7.87 -11.65
C VAL A 24 17.51 8.23 -10.27
N CYS A 25 17.99 7.25 -9.51
CA CYS A 25 18.36 7.41 -8.10
C CYS A 25 19.87 7.55 -7.85
N ASN A 26 20.71 7.30 -8.87
CA ASN A 26 22.16 7.41 -8.76
C ASN A 26 22.78 7.94 -10.05
N ALA A 27 24.07 8.27 -10.01
CA ALA A 27 24.84 8.76 -11.15
C ALA A 27 25.46 7.62 -12.01
N SER A 28 25.25 6.35 -11.64
CA SER A 28 25.82 5.22 -12.39
C SER A 28 25.13 5.07 -13.76
N GLU A 29 25.91 4.65 -14.74
CA GLU A 29 25.42 4.42 -16.09
C GLU A 29 24.81 3.01 -16.23
N ILE A 30 24.13 2.77 -17.36
CA ILE A 30 23.66 1.44 -17.74
C ILE A 30 24.87 0.66 -18.28
N ASP A 31 25.13 -0.52 -17.71
CA ASP A 31 26.14 -1.44 -18.22
C ASP A 31 25.55 -2.36 -19.31
N ALA A 32 25.72 -2.01 -20.57
CA ALA A 32 25.26 -2.83 -21.69
C ALA A 32 25.94 -4.22 -21.76
N ALA A 33 27.12 -4.41 -21.11
CA ALA A 33 27.81 -5.69 -21.03
C ALA A 33 27.22 -6.60 -19.94
N GLY A 34 26.43 -6.08 -19.02
CA GLY A 34 25.75 -6.83 -17.97
C GLY A 34 24.99 -8.03 -18.50
N GLN A 35 24.75 -9.02 -17.65
CA GLN A 35 24.18 -10.31 -18.04
C GLN A 35 22.65 -10.29 -18.12
N TYR A 36 21.97 -9.41 -17.35
CA TYR A 36 20.52 -9.30 -17.25
C TYR A 36 20.06 -7.92 -16.80
N VAL A 37 18.78 -7.63 -16.92
CA VAL A 37 18.11 -6.54 -16.23
C VAL A 37 17.58 -7.06 -14.90
N LEU A 38 17.77 -6.31 -13.80
CA LEU A 38 17.31 -6.70 -12.47
C LEU A 38 16.08 -5.87 -12.09
N TYR A 39 14.94 -6.50 -11.80
CA TYR A 39 13.82 -5.88 -11.11
C TYR A 39 13.86 -6.27 -9.63
N TRP A 40 14.14 -5.30 -8.77
CA TRP A 40 14.11 -5.43 -7.32
C TRP A 40 12.73 -5.06 -6.81
N MET A 41 11.86 -6.08 -6.64
CA MET A 41 10.46 -5.97 -6.25
C MET A 41 10.34 -5.86 -4.72
N ILE A 42 10.03 -4.68 -4.21
CA ILE A 42 9.99 -4.40 -2.75
C ILE A 42 8.61 -4.02 -2.23
N ALA A 43 7.72 -3.47 -3.06
CA ALA A 43 6.41 -2.97 -2.67
C ALA A 43 5.29 -3.41 -3.62
N THR A 44 5.52 -3.36 -4.93
CA THR A 44 4.55 -3.71 -5.96
C THR A 44 4.63 -5.21 -6.24
N ARG A 45 4.24 -6.04 -5.26
CA ARG A 45 4.45 -7.50 -5.24
C ARG A 45 3.46 -8.26 -6.11
N ARG A 46 3.44 -7.92 -7.41
CA ARG A 46 2.60 -8.54 -8.44
C ARG A 46 3.28 -8.51 -9.80
N THR A 47 2.89 -9.41 -10.65
CA THR A 47 3.43 -9.56 -12.02
C THR A 47 2.56 -8.91 -13.09
N GLU A 48 1.43 -8.32 -12.71
CA GLU A 48 0.44 -7.71 -13.59
C GLU A 48 0.14 -6.27 -13.15
N TRP A 49 -0.30 -5.40 -14.08
CA TRP A 49 -0.64 -4.00 -13.80
C TRP A 49 0.45 -3.26 -13.00
N ASN A 50 1.72 -3.45 -13.38
CA ASN A 50 2.90 -3.02 -12.64
C ASN A 50 3.84 -2.22 -13.55
N PHE A 51 3.91 -0.91 -13.35
CA PHE A 51 4.80 -0.03 -14.13
C PHE A 51 6.29 -0.35 -13.92
N ALA A 52 6.71 -0.71 -12.70
CA ALA A 52 8.11 -1.03 -12.43
C ALA A 52 8.55 -2.30 -13.19
N LEU A 53 7.72 -3.36 -13.15
CA LEU A 53 7.98 -4.57 -13.93
C LEU A 53 7.90 -4.30 -15.44
N GLN A 54 6.96 -3.46 -15.88
CA GLN A 54 6.87 -3.04 -17.30
C GLN A 54 8.13 -2.30 -17.74
N ARG A 55 8.67 -1.39 -16.90
CA ARG A 55 9.92 -0.67 -17.16
C ARG A 55 11.11 -1.62 -17.25
N ALA A 56 11.23 -2.57 -16.34
CA ALA A 56 12.26 -3.60 -16.37
C ALA A 56 12.17 -4.48 -17.63
N ALA A 57 10.94 -4.87 -18.03
CA ALA A 57 10.70 -5.61 -19.26
C ALA A 57 11.03 -4.81 -20.54
N GLN A 58 10.79 -3.48 -20.53
CA GLN A 58 11.20 -2.57 -21.61
C GLN A 58 12.72 -2.57 -21.77
N TRP A 59 13.46 -2.35 -20.66
CA TRP A 59 14.93 -2.41 -20.69
C TRP A 59 15.46 -3.77 -21.12
N ALA A 60 14.89 -4.88 -20.61
CA ALA A 60 15.32 -6.22 -21.01
C ALA A 60 15.16 -6.46 -22.53
N ARG A 61 14.07 -5.96 -23.11
CA ARG A 61 13.84 -6.02 -24.56
C ARG A 61 14.80 -5.15 -25.35
N GLU A 62 15.01 -3.90 -24.93
CA GLU A 62 15.89 -2.92 -25.60
C GLU A 62 17.34 -3.38 -25.59
N LEU A 63 17.83 -3.85 -24.46
CA LEU A 63 19.18 -4.35 -24.28
C LEU A 63 19.36 -5.78 -24.78
N LYS A 64 18.26 -6.47 -25.18
CA LYS A 64 18.25 -7.89 -25.57
C LYS A 64 18.88 -8.79 -24.50
N LYS A 65 18.47 -8.59 -23.25
CA LYS A 65 18.98 -9.30 -22.07
C LYS A 65 17.86 -10.07 -21.37
N PRO A 66 18.18 -11.13 -20.61
CA PRO A 66 17.25 -11.75 -19.68
C PRO A 66 16.73 -10.76 -18.62
N LEU A 67 15.61 -11.09 -17.98
CA LEU A 67 15.04 -10.36 -16.87
C LEU A 67 15.05 -11.22 -15.60
N VAL A 68 15.67 -10.71 -14.54
CA VAL A 68 15.62 -11.29 -13.20
C VAL A 68 14.66 -10.47 -12.34
N VAL A 69 13.62 -11.12 -11.83
CA VAL A 69 12.69 -10.55 -10.86
C VAL A 69 13.11 -11.04 -9.48
N PHE A 70 13.73 -10.17 -8.72
CA PHE A 70 14.19 -10.43 -7.35
C PHE A 70 13.16 -9.89 -6.35
N GLU A 71 12.51 -10.78 -5.60
CA GLU A 71 11.51 -10.44 -4.59
C GLU A 71 12.02 -10.84 -3.20
N PRO A 72 12.66 -9.91 -2.45
CA PRO A 72 13.09 -10.19 -1.08
C PRO A 72 11.99 -9.95 -0.06
N LEU A 73 12.00 -10.75 1.02
CA LEU A 73 11.24 -10.54 2.23
C LEU A 73 12.19 -10.60 3.43
N ARG A 74 12.35 -9.47 4.11
CA ARG A 74 13.22 -9.34 5.29
C ARG A 74 12.51 -9.77 6.57
N VAL A 75 13.27 -10.24 7.55
CA VAL A 75 12.78 -10.58 8.89
C VAL A 75 13.19 -9.53 9.94
N GLY A 76 14.25 -8.76 9.70
CA GLY A 76 14.85 -7.83 10.65
C GLY A 76 14.18 -6.44 10.68
N TYR A 77 12.86 -6.33 10.53
CA TYR A 77 12.16 -5.05 10.69
C TYR A 77 11.17 -5.09 11.86
N ARG A 78 10.91 -3.92 12.45
CA ARG A 78 9.91 -3.77 13.51
C ARG A 78 8.54 -4.26 13.02
N TRP A 79 7.87 -5.06 13.82
CA TRP A 79 6.57 -5.70 13.54
C TRP A 79 6.60 -6.85 12.51
N ALA A 80 7.77 -7.38 12.13
CA ALA A 80 7.84 -8.62 11.37
C ALA A 80 7.13 -9.74 12.17
N SER A 81 6.14 -10.41 11.56
CA SER A 81 5.28 -11.38 12.25
C SER A 81 4.76 -12.46 11.32
N ASP A 82 4.24 -13.56 11.88
CA ASP A 82 3.61 -14.63 11.10
C ASP A 82 2.54 -14.10 10.16
N ARG A 83 1.70 -13.19 10.66
CA ARG A 83 0.62 -12.54 9.90
C ARG A 83 1.10 -11.90 8.62
N LEU A 84 2.12 -11.07 8.74
CA LEU A 84 2.62 -10.27 7.62
C LEU A 84 3.44 -11.11 6.65
N HIS A 85 4.28 -11.99 7.19
CA HIS A 85 5.12 -12.88 6.38
C HIS A 85 4.26 -13.84 5.59
N ARG A 86 3.27 -14.48 6.22
CA ARG A 86 2.36 -15.38 5.53
C ARG A 86 1.63 -14.70 4.39
N PHE A 87 1.12 -13.49 4.62
CA PHE A 87 0.40 -12.74 3.60
C PHE A 87 1.28 -12.41 2.38
N VAL A 88 2.54 -12.03 2.60
CA VAL A 88 3.51 -11.78 1.52
C VAL A 88 3.91 -13.08 0.81
N ILE A 89 4.21 -14.15 1.55
CA ILE A 89 4.61 -15.44 1.00
C ILE A 89 3.53 -16.05 0.11
N ASP A 90 2.24 -15.88 0.46
CA ASP A 90 1.13 -16.28 -0.42
C ASP A 90 1.19 -15.56 -1.78
N GLY A 91 1.54 -14.26 -1.79
CA GLY A 91 1.76 -13.49 -3.03
C GLY A 91 2.98 -13.95 -3.82
N MET A 92 4.10 -14.23 -3.12
CA MET A 92 5.32 -14.77 -3.74
C MET A 92 5.05 -16.12 -4.44
N ALA A 93 4.23 -16.97 -3.85
CA ALA A 93 3.83 -18.25 -4.44
C ALA A 93 3.03 -18.06 -5.75
N GLU A 94 2.10 -17.09 -5.78
CA GLU A 94 1.34 -16.77 -6.99
C GLU A 94 2.23 -16.14 -8.08
N ASN A 95 3.15 -15.26 -7.71
CA ASN A 95 4.14 -14.69 -8.65
C ASN A 95 5.02 -15.77 -9.26
N ALA A 96 5.48 -16.74 -8.44
CA ALA A 96 6.25 -17.88 -8.91
C ALA A 96 5.46 -18.74 -9.90
N ALA A 97 4.21 -19.06 -9.58
CA ALA A 97 3.33 -19.84 -10.45
C ALA A 97 3.05 -19.13 -11.79
N HIS A 98 2.74 -17.82 -11.74
CA HIS A 98 2.49 -17.03 -12.95
C HIS A 98 3.73 -16.99 -13.87
N ILE A 99 4.91 -16.66 -13.33
CA ILE A 99 6.15 -16.58 -14.10
C ILE A 99 6.51 -17.95 -14.69
N ALA A 100 6.37 -19.02 -13.94
CA ALA A 100 6.61 -20.39 -14.43
C ALA A 100 5.67 -20.79 -15.57
N ALA A 101 4.39 -20.37 -15.51
CA ALA A 101 3.40 -20.65 -16.55
C ALA A 101 3.72 -19.98 -17.89
N LEU A 102 4.47 -18.87 -17.91
CA LEU A 102 4.88 -18.17 -19.13
C LEU A 102 5.91 -18.96 -19.95
N LYS A 103 6.60 -19.95 -19.36
CA LYS A 103 7.61 -20.79 -20.01
C LYS A 103 8.66 -19.98 -20.80
N ASN A 104 9.03 -18.80 -20.29
CA ASN A 104 10.00 -17.92 -20.92
C ASN A 104 11.40 -18.20 -20.36
N PRO A 105 12.35 -18.76 -21.14
CA PRO A 105 13.66 -19.16 -20.64
C PRO A 105 14.58 -17.99 -20.30
N GLY A 106 14.22 -16.76 -20.67
CA GLY A 106 14.94 -15.54 -20.32
C GLY A 106 14.35 -14.79 -19.13
N LEU A 107 13.35 -15.35 -18.47
CA LEU A 107 12.69 -14.77 -17.30
C LEU A 107 12.97 -15.62 -16.07
N ILE A 108 13.63 -15.04 -15.06
CA ILE A 108 13.97 -15.72 -13.82
C ILE A 108 13.26 -15.01 -12.67
N TYR A 109 12.50 -15.77 -11.90
CA TYR A 109 11.95 -15.30 -10.63
C TYR A 109 12.80 -15.82 -9.48
N TYR A 110 13.23 -14.89 -8.60
CA TYR A 110 14.10 -15.18 -7.47
C TYR A 110 13.45 -14.69 -6.17
N PRO A 111 12.51 -15.48 -5.59
CA PRO A 111 11.95 -15.19 -4.28
C PRO A 111 12.99 -15.47 -3.21
N TYR A 112 13.24 -14.53 -2.32
CA TYR A 112 14.17 -14.71 -1.20
C TYR A 112 13.48 -14.30 0.09
N VAL A 113 13.36 -15.26 1.02
CA VAL A 113 12.93 -14.99 2.40
C VAL A 113 14.15 -15.07 3.30
N GLU A 114 14.45 -13.99 3.97
CA GLU A 114 15.61 -13.87 4.84
C GLU A 114 15.52 -14.89 6.00
N PRO A 115 16.50 -15.80 6.16
CA PRO A 115 16.42 -16.81 7.21
C PRO A 115 16.82 -16.31 8.60
N ALA A 116 17.56 -15.21 8.68
CA ALA A 116 17.97 -14.53 9.91
C ALA A 116 18.18 -13.05 9.60
N ALA A 117 18.07 -12.17 10.59
CA ALA A 117 18.30 -10.75 10.41
C ALA A 117 19.67 -10.48 9.77
N ASP A 118 19.69 -9.61 8.75
CA ASP A 118 20.88 -9.23 8.00
C ASP A 118 21.55 -10.37 7.17
N ALA A 119 20.92 -11.53 7.03
CA ALA A 119 21.42 -12.61 6.20
C ALA A 119 21.43 -12.24 4.70
N ASP A 120 20.66 -11.25 4.27
CA ASP A 120 20.62 -10.71 2.91
C ASP A 120 21.79 -9.76 2.58
N LYS A 121 22.66 -9.44 3.58
CA LYS A 121 23.78 -8.51 3.36
C LYS A 121 24.64 -8.91 2.19
N GLY A 122 24.70 -8.00 1.19
CA GLY A 122 25.47 -8.18 -0.04
C GLY A 122 24.68 -8.85 -1.18
N LEU A 123 23.52 -9.42 -0.97
CA LEU A 123 22.76 -10.11 -2.02
C LEU A 123 22.39 -9.16 -3.18
N LEU A 124 21.80 -8.02 -2.87
CA LEU A 124 21.45 -7.04 -3.91
C LEU A 124 22.68 -6.57 -4.69
N PHE A 125 23.80 -6.34 -4.00
CA PHE A 125 25.06 -5.92 -4.66
C PHE A 125 25.63 -7.03 -5.57
N ALA A 126 25.65 -8.27 -5.10
CA ALA A 126 26.08 -9.41 -5.90
C ALA A 126 25.22 -9.65 -7.16
N LEU A 127 23.92 -9.35 -7.06
CA LEU A 127 23.04 -9.35 -8.23
C LEU A 127 23.29 -8.14 -9.13
N ALA A 128 23.46 -6.94 -8.57
CA ALA A 128 23.66 -5.71 -9.33
C ALA A 128 25.00 -5.65 -10.08
N GLU A 129 26.07 -6.24 -9.53
CA GLU A 129 27.38 -6.36 -10.20
C GLU A 129 27.33 -7.08 -11.56
N ARG A 130 26.27 -7.84 -11.79
CA ARG A 130 26.07 -8.59 -13.04
C ARG A 130 24.90 -8.07 -13.86
N ALA A 131 24.18 -7.09 -13.35
CA ALA A 131 23.05 -6.50 -14.03
C ALA A 131 23.46 -5.38 -14.97
N CYS A 132 22.66 -5.15 -16.02
CA CYS A 132 22.80 -3.94 -16.84
C CYS A 132 22.34 -2.70 -16.08
N LEU A 133 21.28 -2.82 -15.33
CA LEU A 133 20.68 -1.80 -14.44
C LEU A 133 19.74 -2.48 -13.46
N VAL A 134 19.36 -1.72 -12.44
CA VAL A 134 18.34 -2.13 -11.46
C VAL A 134 17.12 -1.23 -11.59
N VAL A 135 15.93 -1.83 -11.69
CA VAL A 135 14.65 -1.16 -11.56
C VAL A 135 14.03 -1.56 -10.22
N THR A 136 13.45 -0.63 -9.48
CA THR A 136 12.78 -0.93 -8.21
C THR A 136 11.48 -0.14 -8.06
N ASP A 137 10.68 -0.50 -7.06
CA ASP A 137 9.42 0.19 -6.74
C ASP A 137 9.70 1.51 -6.00
N ASP A 138 8.94 2.54 -6.33
CA ASP A 138 8.89 3.78 -5.57
C ASP A 138 7.72 3.70 -4.57
N PHE A 139 8.03 3.50 -3.29
CA PHE A 139 7.04 3.44 -2.22
C PHE A 139 7.44 4.40 -1.09
N PRO A 140 6.66 5.48 -0.83
CA PRO A 140 7.12 6.61 -0.02
C PRO A 140 6.87 6.44 1.48
N CYS A 141 6.97 5.23 2.04
CA CYS A 141 6.59 5.00 3.42
C CYS A 141 7.44 3.92 4.10
N PHE A 142 7.44 3.93 5.42
CA PHE A 142 8.11 2.99 6.29
C PHE A 142 9.64 3.02 6.10
N PHE A 143 10.31 1.87 6.08
CA PHE A 143 11.77 1.84 5.89
C PHE A 143 12.21 1.79 4.41
N LEU A 144 11.28 1.56 3.46
CA LEU A 144 11.60 1.34 2.05
C LEU A 144 12.33 2.52 1.39
N PRO A 145 11.92 3.79 1.57
CA PRO A 145 12.66 4.92 1.00
C PRO A 145 14.10 4.97 1.47
N ARG A 146 14.31 4.84 2.79
CA ARG A 146 15.67 4.84 3.39
C ARG A 146 16.51 3.66 2.93
N MET A 147 15.89 2.50 2.72
CA MET A 147 16.57 1.31 2.19
C MET A 147 17.06 1.53 0.76
N VAL A 148 16.23 2.12 -0.10
CA VAL A 148 16.62 2.45 -1.49
C VAL A 148 17.71 3.52 -1.51
N GLU A 149 17.55 4.60 -0.74
CA GLU A 149 18.55 5.67 -0.61
C GLU A 149 19.91 5.14 -0.15
N ALA A 150 19.93 4.28 0.88
CA ALA A 150 21.16 3.71 1.44
C ALA A 150 21.96 2.86 0.45
N VAL A 151 21.31 2.28 -0.55
CA VAL A 151 22.00 1.47 -1.57
C VAL A 151 22.26 2.23 -2.87
N ALA A 152 21.49 3.28 -3.17
CA ALA A 152 21.54 3.98 -4.45
C ALA A 152 22.95 4.43 -4.83
N SER A 153 23.67 5.14 -3.95
CA SER A 153 25.01 5.65 -4.19
C SER A 153 26.11 4.57 -4.27
N ARG A 154 25.78 3.34 -3.87
CA ARG A 154 26.73 2.22 -3.79
C ARG A 154 26.54 1.18 -4.91
N LEU A 155 25.44 1.24 -5.64
CA LEU A 155 25.19 0.33 -6.75
C LEU A 155 26.12 0.66 -7.93
N PRO A 156 26.74 -0.36 -8.54
CA PRO A 156 27.68 -0.17 -9.65
C PRO A 156 27.00 0.23 -10.97
N VAL A 157 25.68 0.04 -11.05
CA VAL A 157 24.87 0.30 -12.26
C VAL A 157 23.71 1.24 -11.92
N ARG A 158 23.08 1.79 -12.95
CA ARG A 158 21.91 2.66 -12.81
C ARG A 158 20.81 2.02 -11.99
N LEU A 159 20.23 2.80 -11.06
CA LEU A 159 19.03 2.47 -10.30
C LEU A 159 17.88 3.39 -10.72
N GLU A 160 16.80 2.81 -11.22
CA GLU A 160 15.53 3.50 -11.49
C GLU A 160 14.47 3.10 -10.47
N GLN A 161 13.85 4.08 -9.79
CA GLN A 161 12.60 3.88 -9.03
C GLN A 161 11.40 4.18 -9.92
N VAL A 162 10.35 3.35 -9.82
CA VAL A 162 9.15 3.51 -10.64
C VAL A 162 7.90 3.48 -9.79
N ASP A 163 7.11 4.55 -9.92
CA ASP A 163 5.85 4.73 -9.20
C ASP A 163 4.70 3.91 -9.82
N SER A 164 4.19 2.95 -9.06
CA SER A 164 3.00 2.14 -9.39
C SER A 164 1.90 2.25 -8.31
N ASN A 165 1.92 3.34 -7.51
CA ASN A 165 1.11 3.42 -6.29
C ASN A 165 -0.31 3.90 -6.51
N GLY A 166 -0.55 4.86 -7.39
CA GLY A 166 -1.84 5.50 -7.57
C GLY A 166 -2.08 5.94 -9.01
N LEU A 167 -3.33 6.35 -9.31
CA LEU A 167 -3.68 6.88 -10.62
C LEU A 167 -2.96 8.21 -10.86
N LEU A 168 -2.89 9.08 -9.84
CA LEU A 168 -2.05 10.27 -9.90
C LEU A 168 -0.59 9.87 -9.63
N PRO A 169 0.37 10.28 -10.48
CA PRO A 169 1.78 10.07 -10.19
C PRO A 169 2.22 10.75 -8.89
N LEU A 170 3.07 10.10 -8.09
CA LEU A 170 3.60 10.69 -6.85
C LEU A 170 4.27 12.04 -7.10
N ARG A 171 4.93 12.17 -8.25
CA ARG A 171 5.67 13.38 -8.66
C ARG A 171 4.84 14.40 -9.43
N ALA A 172 3.50 14.22 -9.49
CA ALA A 172 2.62 15.23 -10.12
C ALA A 172 2.60 16.55 -9.34
N THR A 173 3.02 16.56 -8.07
CA THR A 173 3.12 17.76 -7.24
C THR A 173 4.05 17.54 -6.05
N ASP A 174 4.75 18.60 -5.63
CA ASP A 174 5.51 18.72 -4.39
C ASP A 174 4.68 19.35 -3.25
N ARG A 175 3.45 19.76 -3.54
CA ARG A 175 2.56 20.38 -2.56
C ARG A 175 1.99 19.37 -1.59
N VAL A 176 2.08 19.67 -0.27
CA VAL A 176 1.38 18.95 0.80
C VAL A 176 -0.04 19.49 0.95
N PHE A 177 -1.03 18.61 0.91
CA PHE A 177 -2.43 18.98 1.10
C PHE A 177 -2.88 18.72 2.54
N THR A 178 -3.54 19.70 3.12
CA THR A 178 -3.99 19.66 4.52
C THR A 178 -5.44 19.22 4.69
N THR A 179 -6.20 19.11 3.59
CA THR A 179 -7.61 18.65 3.61
C THR A 179 -7.91 17.78 2.39
N ALA A 180 -8.81 16.80 2.55
CA ALA A 180 -9.28 15.98 1.44
C ALA A 180 -9.97 16.81 0.35
N ARG A 181 -10.67 17.91 0.70
CA ARG A 181 -11.32 18.79 -0.27
C ARG A 181 -10.32 19.47 -1.19
N SER A 182 -9.23 20.04 -0.63
CA SER A 182 -8.21 20.70 -1.44
C SER A 182 -7.46 19.73 -2.33
N PHE A 183 -7.17 18.51 -1.84
CA PHE A 183 -6.56 17.47 -2.64
C PHE A 183 -7.49 16.98 -3.75
N ARG A 184 -8.79 16.79 -3.48
CA ARG A 184 -9.78 16.39 -4.48
C ARG A 184 -9.92 17.45 -5.59
N ALA A 185 -9.91 18.75 -5.23
CA ALA A 185 -9.93 19.80 -6.21
C ALA A 185 -8.69 19.79 -7.12
N PHE A 186 -7.54 19.47 -6.56
CA PHE A 186 -6.31 19.26 -7.30
C PHE A 186 -6.39 18.02 -8.21
N LEU A 187 -6.83 16.87 -7.67
CA LEU A 187 -7.05 15.64 -8.44
C LEU A 187 -7.97 15.89 -9.65
N GLN A 188 -9.09 16.58 -9.45
CA GLN A 188 -10.05 16.87 -10.53
C GLN A 188 -9.46 17.68 -11.68
N LYS A 189 -8.38 18.42 -11.43
CA LYS A 189 -7.66 19.20 -12.47
C LYS A 189 -6.56 18.37 -13.14
N GLU A 190 -5.77 17.66 -12.35
CA GLU A 190 -4.51 17.08 -12.80
C GLU A 190 -4.63 15.61 -13.20
N LEU A 191 -5.63 14.88 -12.69
CA LEU A 191 -5.80 13.46 -12.94
C LEU A 191 -6.23 13.08 -14.38
N PRO A 192 -7.07 13.87 -15.10
CA PRO A 192 -7.63 13.43 -16.38
C PRO A 192 -6.62 12.90 -17.42
N PRO A 193 -5.46 13.52 -17.67
CA PRO A 193 -4.47 12.98 -18.62
C PRO A 193 -3.94 11.60 -18.19
N HIS A 194 -3.81 11.34 -16.90
CA HIS A 194 -3.26 10.09 -16.36
C HIS A 194 -4.26 8.92 -16.38
N LEU A 195 -5.55 9.18 -16.57
CA LEU A 195 -6.57 8.13 -16.65
C LEU A 195 -6.43 7.24 -17.90
N ARG A 196 -5.70 7.70 -18.90
CA ARG A 196 -5.40 6.94 -20.13
C ARG A 196 -4.03 6.25 -20.09
N GLU A 197 -3.20 6.57 -19.12
CA GLU A 197 -1.83 6.06 -18.94
C GLU A 197 -1.84 4.90 -17.95
N LEU A 198 -2.48 3.79 -18.31
CA LEU A 198 -2.52 2.59 -17.46
C LEU A 198 -1.32 1.67 -17.75
N PRO A 199 -0.79 0.95 -16.75
CA PRO A 199 0.20 -0.07 -17.00
C PRO A 199 -0.41 -1.22 -17.81
N LEU A 200 0.43 -1.95 -18.54
CA LEU A 200 0.00 -3.18 -19.21
C LEU A 200 -0.60 -4.16 -18.20
N ALA A 201 -1.72 -4.77 -18.57
CA ALA A 201 -2.37 -5.79 -17.74
C ALA A 201 -1.39 -6.94 -17.42
N ASP A 202 -0.63 -7.38 -18.42
CA ASP A 202 0.45 -8.36 -18.26
C ASP A 202 1.66 -7.96 -19.12
N PRO A 203 2.68 -7.31 -18.53
CA PRO A 203 3.85 -6.86 -19.25
C PRO A 203 4.77 -8.02 -19.70
N LEU A 204 4.58 -9.22 -19.17
CA LEU A 204 5.41 -10.40 -19.42
C LEU A 204 4.85 -11.33 -20.51
N LYS A 205 3.53 -11.29 -20.77
CA LYS A 205 2.82 -12.27 -21.62
C LYS A 205 3.38 -12.45 -23.03
N LYS A 206 3.86 -11.38 -23.65
CA LYS A 206 4.42 -11.39 -25.01
C LYS A 206 5.92 -11.10 -25.06
N LEU A 207 6.57 -11.11 -23.91
CA LEU A 207 7.97 -10.77 -23.76
C LEU A 207 8.84 -11.92 -24.28
N LYS A 208 9.70 -11.64 -25.28
CA LYS A 208 10.67 -12.61 -25.81
C LYS A 208 12.06 -12.15 -25.36
N LEU A 209 12.72 -12.96 -24.56
CA LEU A 209 14.04 -12.67 -23.99
C LEU A 209 15.05 -13.77 -24.35
N PRO A 210 16.35 -13.44 -24.46
CA PRO A 210 17.39 -14.44 -24.55
C PRO A 210 17.37 -15.40 -23.39
N ALA A 211 17.63 -16.69 -23.66
CA ALA A 211 17.64 -17.70 -22.58
C ALA A 211 18.79 -17.46 -21.59
N MET A 212 18.51 -17.70 -20.31
CA MET A 212 19.49 -17.71 -19.23
C MET A 212 19.38 -19.01 -18.43
N LYS A 213 20.51 -19.69 -18.19
CA LYS A 213 20.53 -20.99 -17.48
C LYS A 213 20.22 -20.90 -15.97
N GLY A 214 20.14 -19.69 -15.44
CA GLY A 214 19.90 -19.40 -14.02
C GLY A 214 20.91 -18.41 -13.46
N LEU A 215 20.73 -18.03 -12.22
CA LEU A 215 21.68 -17.16 -11.49
C LEU A 215 23.00 -17.93 -11.20
N PRO A 216 24.12 -17.21 -11.02
CA PRO A 216 25.39 -17.81 -10.65
C PRO A 216 25.30 -18.68 -9.40
N ARG A 217 25.98 -19.84 -9.41
CA ARG A 217 25.92 -20.82 -8.30
C ARG A 217 26.44 -20.25 -6.98
N GLU A 218 27.40 -19.34 -7.00
CA GLU A 218 27.93 -18.66 -5.83
C GLU A 218 26.84 -17.81 -5.12
N ILE A 219 25.96 -17.16 -5.88
CA ILE A 219 24.83 -16.39 -5.36
C ILE A 219 23.79 -17.35 -4.75
N THR A 220 23.34 -18.32 -5.52
CA THR A 220 22.25 -19.22 -5.10
C THR A 220 22.65 -20.18 -3.97
N ARG A 221 23.96 -20.48 -3.80
CA ARG A 221 24.47 -21.25 -2.66
C ARG A 221 24.52 -20.39 -1.40
N ARG A 222 24.96 -19.15 -1.49
CA ARG A 222 25.08 -18.25 -0.34
C ARG A 222 23.71 -17.72 0.11
N TRP A 223 22.83 -17.44 -0.81
CA TRP A 223 21.49 -16.92 -0.57
C TRP A 223 20.46 -17.78 -1.31
N PRO A 224 20.10 -18.94 -0.79
CA PRO A 224 19.16 -19.82 -1.47
C PRO A 224 17.78 -19.19 -1.60
N ALA A 225 17.11 -19.42 -2.74
CA ALA A 225 15.73 -18.99 -2.93
C ALA A 225 14.80 -19.61 -1.88
N ALA A 226 13.68 -18.96 -1.60
CA ALA A 226 12.64 -19.50 -0.74
C ALA A 226 12.24 -20.92 -1.18
N SER A 227 12.16 -21.84 -0.22
CA SER A 227 11.85 -23.23 -0.51
C SER A 227 10.41 -23.41 -1.02
N ALA A 228 10.19 -24.44 -1.86
CA ALA A 228 8.85 -24.78 -2.32
C ALA A 228 7.88 -25.04 -1.15
N LYS A 229 8.37 -25.62 -0.03
CA LYS A 229 7.58 -25.84 1.19
C LYS A 229 7.15 -24.51 1.82
N LEU A 230 8.07 -23.55 1.95
CA LEU A 230 7.75 -22.23 2.50
C LEU A 230 6.73 -21.50 1.61
N LEU A 231 6.92 -21.50 0.30
CA LEU A 231 5.98 -20.88 -0.66
C LEU A 231 4.61 -21.61 -0.64
N ALA A 232 4.58 -22.92 -0.43
CA ALA A 232 3.32 -23.67 -0.23
C ALA A 232 2.65 -23.36 1.11
N GLY A 233 3.30 -22.59 1.99
CA GLY A 233 2.76 -22.15 3.28
C GLY A 233 2.86 -23.17 4.39
N ASP A 234 3.89 -23.98 4.37
CA ASP A 234 4.20 -24.90 5.45
C ASP A 234 4.41 -24.14 6.77
N ALA A 235 3.61 -24.50 7.79
CA ALA A 235 3.64 -23.80 9.08
C ALA A 235 4.98 -23.97 9.81
N SER A 236 5.67 -25.11 9.64
CA SER A 236 6.96 -25.35 10.28
C SER A 236 8.06 -24.48 9.71
N GLN A 237 7.99 -24.19 8.40
CA GLN A 237 8.93 -23.28 7.75
C GLN A 237 8.70 -21.80 8.16
N LEU A 238 7.44 -21.42 8.38
CA LEU A 238 7.11 -20.08 8.89
C LEU A 238 7.58 -19.95 10.35
N ALA A 239 7.29 -20.93 11.20
CA ALA A 239 7.70 -20.95 12.61
C ALA A 239 9.22 -20.96 12.82
N ALA A 240 10.01 -21.33 11.80
CA ALA A 240 11.47 -21.30 11.85
C ALA A 240 12.07 -19.89 11.58
N LEU A 241 11.27 -18.93 11.13
CA LEU A 241 11.74 -17.57 10.88
C LEU A 241 11.87 -16.79 12.20
N PRO A 242 12.87 -15.92 12.37
CA PRO A 242 13.04 -15.12 13.60
C PRO A 242 12.15 -13.87 13.58
N ILE A 243 10.84 -14.05 13.69
CA ILE A 243 9.81 -13.02 13.64
C ILE A 243 8.87 -13.13 14.86
N ASP A 244 7.94 -12.17 15.03
CA ASP A 244 6.96 -12.22 16.13
C ASP A 244 5.86 -13.27 15.87
N HIS A 245 5.97 -14.43 16.51
CA HIS A 245 4.98 -15.51 16.44
C HIS A 245 3.75 -15.28 17.32
N SER A 246 3.76 -14.26 18.19
CA SER A 246 2.59 -13.90 19.01
C SER A 246 1.48 -13.23 18.18
N VAL A 247 1.82 -12.68 17.00
CA VAL A 247 0.88 -12.12 16.03
C VAL A 247 0.63 -13.13 14.92
N GLY A 248 -0.26 -14.07 15.20
CA GLY A 248 -0.57 -15.21 14.32
C GLY A 248 -1.22 -14.81 12.99
N VAL A 249 -1.23 -15.76 12.07
CA VAL A 249 -1.84 -15.61 10.73
C VAL A 249 -3.34 -15.30 10.81
N VAL A 250 -3.85 -14.60 9.82
CA VAL A 250 -5.29 -14.32 9.63
C VAL A 250 -5.89 -15.29 8.62
N GLU A 251 -7.23 -15.39 8.61
CA GLU A 251 -7.96 -16.21 7.63
C GLU A 251 -7.74 -15.74 6.19
N ASP A 252 -7.64 -14.41 6.00
CA ASP A 252 -7.43 -13.82 4.69
C ASP A 252 -6.05 -14.19 4.12
N ARG A 253 -6.05 -14.84 2.97
CA ARG A 253 -4.83 -15.19 2.23
C ARG A 253 -4.35 -14.02 1.38
N GLY A 254 -3.02 -13.88 1.25
CA GLY A 254 -2.39 -12.97 0.32
C GLY A 254 -2.54 -13.39 -1.14
N GLY A 255 -1.94 -12.60 -2.04
CA GLY A 255 -1.87 -12.89 -3.47
C GLY A 255 -2.93 -12.21 -4.34
N ALA A 256 -2.63 -12.14 -5.64
CA ALA A 256 -3.45 -11.44 -6.63
C ALA A 256 -4.81 -12.11 -6.85
N SER A 257 -4.86 -13.45 -6.85
CA SER A 257 -6.09 -14.21 -7.05
C SER A 257 -7.10 -13.97 -5.93
N ALA A 258 -6.64 -13.91 -4.68
CA ALA A 258 -7.50 -13.60 -3.54
C ALA A 258 -8.03 -12.17 -3.61
N ALA A 259 -7.17 -11.21 -3.98
CA ALA A 259 -7.55 -9.82 -4.18
C ALA A 259 -8.61 -9.65 -5.28
N ARG A 260 -8.42 -10.31 -6.44
CA ARG A 260 -9.37 -10.29 -7.57
C ARG A 260 -10.73 -10.89 -7.22
N ARG A 261 -10.74 -11.99 -6.46
CA ARG A 261 -12.02 -12.58 -5.96
C ARG A 261 -12.77 -11.59 -5.06
N ARG A 262 -12.04 -10.87 -4.17
CA ARG A 262 -12.64 -9.82 -3.33
C ARG A 262 -13.16 -8.66 -4.16
N LEU A 263 -12.36 -8.14 -5.09
CA LEU A 263 -12.76 -7.05 -5.97
C LEU A 263 -14.03 -7.44 -6.75
N LYS A 264 -14.03 -8.60 -7.38
CA LYS A 264 -15.18 -9.09 -8.12
C LYS A 264 -16.43 -9.20 -7.23
N ARG A 265 -16.33 -9.83 -6.05
CA ARG A 265 -17.45 -9.94 -5.11
C ARG A 265 -17.98 -8.56 -4.71
N PHE A 266 -17.07 -7.62 -4.44
CA PHE A 266 -17.42 -6.25 -4.07
C PHE A 266 -18.19 -5.54 -5.21
N LEU A 267 -17.65 -5.57 -6.41
CA LEU A 267 -18.26 -4.93 -7.57
C LEU A 267 -19.64 -5.55 -7.88
N ASP A 268 -19.75 -6.88 -7.86
CA ASP A 268 -20.98 -7.58 -8.21
C ASP A 268 -22.11 -7.42 -7.15
N ARG A 269 -21.76 -7.33 -5.86
CA ARG A 269 -22.75 -7.49 -4.77
C ARG A 269 -22.88 -6.31 -3.83
N HIS A 270 -21.83 -5.51 -3.68
CA HIS A 270 -21.75 -4.51 -2.61
C HIS A 270 -21.61 -3.06 -3.11
N LEU A 271 -21.18 -2.87 -4.36
CA LEU A 271 -20.95 -1.54 -4.93
C LEU A 271 -22.22 -0.68 -4.91
N ALA A 272 -23.35 -1.23 -5.35
CA ALA A 272 -24.61 -0.48 -5.41
C ALA A 272 -25.07 0.04 -4.03
N GLY A 273 -24.81 -0.72 -2.96
CA GLY A 273 -25.15 -0.32 -1.58
C GLY A 273 -24.04 0.39 -0.84
N TYR A 274 -22.89 0.63 -1.48
CA TYR A 274 -21.70 1.11 -0.80
C TYR A 274 -21.86 2.51 -0.20
N ALA A 275 -22.44 3.45 -0.93
CA ALA A 275 -22.61 4.82 -0.45
C ALA A 275 -23.44 4.89 0.84
N ALA A 276 -24.53 4.13 0.92
CA ALA A 276 -25.41 4.09 2.09
C ALA A 276 -24.87 3.22 3.24
N GLY A 277 -24.30 2.04 2.91
CA GLY A 277 -23.95 1.00 3.90
C GLY A 277 -22.48 0.94 4.32
N ALA A 278 -21.59 1.73 3.73
CA ALA A 278 -20.15 1.64 4.00
C ALA A 278 -19.76 1.95 5.47
N ASN A 279 -20.59 2.67 6.21
CA ASN A 279 -20.35 2.99 7.62
C ASN A 279 -21.06 2.05 8.60
N ASP A 280 -21.88 1.13 8.12
CA ASP A 280 -22.56 0.15 8.95
C ASP A 280 -21.70 -1.12 9.11
N PRO A 281 -21.23 -1.44 10.34
CA PRO A 281 -20.40 -2.62 10.57
C PRO A 281 -21.10 -3.95 10.34
N ASP A 282 -22.44 -3.98 10.43
CA ASP A 282 -23.23 -5.19 10.20
C ASP A 282 -23.56 -5.41 8.73
N ALA A 283 -23.51 -4.37 7.88
CA ALA A 283 -23.78 -4.48 6.44
C ALA A 283 -22.67 -5.14 5.62
N GLU A 284 -21.46 -5.22 6.13
CA GLU A 284 -20.25 -5.78 5.46
C GLU A 284 -19.99 -5.24 4.03
N ASN A 285 -20.45 -4.03 3.72
CA ASN A 285 -20.38 -3.43 2.39
C ASN A 285 -19.01 -2.84 2.03
N ARG A 286 -17.90 -3.40 2.53
CA ARG A 286 -16.54 -2.93 2.25
C ARG A 286 -15.84 -3.81 1.21
N SER A 287 -14.97 -3.20 0.40
CA SER A 287 -14.19 -3.95 -0.60
C SER A 287 -13.19 -4.93 0.03
N GLY A 288 -12.68 -4.64 1.23
CA GLY A 288 -11.66 -5.44 1.91
C GLY A 288 -10.31 -5.50 1.17
N LEU A 289 -10.00 -4.52 0.31
CA LEU A 289 -8.81 -4.53 -0.55
C LEU A 289 -7.58 -3.87 0.09
N SER A 290 -7.70 -3.21 1.26
CA SER A 290 -6.62 -2.39 1.83
C SER A 290 -5.31 -3.15 2.03
N ALA A 291 -5.35 -4.38 2.56
CA ALA A 291 -4.18 -5.22 2.74
C ALA A 291 -3.52 -5.61 1.40
N TYR A 292 -4.32 -5.94 0.40
CA TYR A 292 -3.83 -6.31 -0.93
C TYR A 292 -3.23 -5.12 -1.68
N LEU A 293 -3.82 -3.93 -1.53
CA LEU A 293 -3.28 -2.67 -2.07
C LEU A 293 -1.99 -2.28 -1.34
N HIS A 294 -1.89 -2.56 -0.02
CA HIS A 294 -0.70 -2.28 0.78
C HIS A 294 0.51 -3.09 0.31
N PHE A 295 0.36 -4.40 0.19
CA PHE A 295 1.45 -5.28 -0.25
C PHE A 295 1.61 -5.36 -1.78
N GLY A 296 0.80 -4.61 -2.52
CA GLY A 296 0.90 -4.57 -3.96
C GLY A 296 0.38 -5.81 -4.68
N HIS A 297 -0.41 -6.68 -4.01
CA HIS A 297 -1.01 -7.88 -4.60
C HIS A 297 -2.11 -7.56 -5.62
N ILE A 298 -2.72 -6.38 -5.53
CA ILE A 298 -3.61 -5.82 -6.55
C ILE A 298 -3.22 -4.39 -6.85
N SER A 299 -3.45 -3.99 -8.09
CA SER A 299 -3.19 -2.64 -8.55
C SER A 299 -4.40 -1.73 -8.35
N PRO A 300 -4.24 -0.46 -7.93
CA PRO A 300 -5.32 0.51 -8.03
C PRO A 300 -5.77 0.74 -9.47
N PHE A 301 -4.87 0.59 -10.46
CA PHE A 301 -5.20 0.65 -11.88
C PHE A 301 -6.10 -0.50 -12.32
N GLU A 302 -5.82 -1.73 -11.85
CA GLU A 302 -6.65 -2.91 -12.10
C GLU A 302 -8.03 -2.74 -11.48
N ALA A 303 -8.09 -2.27 -10.22
CA ALA A 303 -9.33 -2.01 -9.52
C ALA A 303 -10.18 -0.91 -10.19
N PHE A 304 -9.53 0.16 -10.64
CA PHE A 304 -10.15 1.23 -11.41
C PHE A 304 -10.65 0.72 -12.77
N HIS A 305 -9.83 -0.02 -13.51
CA HIS A 305 -10.21 -0.59 -14.80
C HIS A 305 -11.42 -1.55 -14.70
N ALA A 306 -11.45 -2.38 -13.66
CA ALA A 306 -12.57 -3.29 -13.42
C ALA A 306 -13.88 -2.51 -13.17
N LEU A 307 -13.82 -1.45 -12.33
CA LEU A 307 -14.95 -0.57 -12.07
C LEU A 307 -15.43 0.14 -13.34
N THR A 308 -14.51 0.79 -14.07
CA THR A 308 -14.86 1.57 -15.29
C THR A 308 -15.44 0.69 -16.37
N THR A 309 -14.99 -0.57 -16.47
CA THR A 309 -15.55 -1.57 -17.37
C THR A 309 -17.00 -1.92 -16.99
N GLN A 310 -17.26 -2.12 -15.70
CA GLN A 310 -18.61 -2.42 -15.19
C GLN A 310 -19.58 -1.24 -15.37
N GLU A 311 -19.14 -0.03 -15.07
CA GLU A 311 -19.90 1.22 -15.22
C GLU A 311 -20.03 1.66 -16.71
N ARG A 312 -19.34 0.99 -17.64
CA ARG A 312 -19.22 1.40 -19.05
C ARG A 312 -18.76 2.86 -19.18
N TRP A 313 -17.83 3.24 -18.34
CA TRP A 313 -17.37 4.61 -18.16
C TRP A 313 -16.13 4.92 -19.02
N SER A 314 -16.05 6.17 -19.45
CA SER A 314 -14.87 6.70 -20.12
C SER A 314 -14.57 8.13 -19.63
N PRO A 315 -13.31 8.65 -19.80
CA PRO A 315 -12.92 9.97 -19.33
C PRO A 315 -13.73 11.14 -19.89
N GLU A 316 -14.45 10.94 -20.99
CA GLU A 316 -15.33 11.95 -21.59
C GLU A 316 -16.59 12.23 -20.74
N GLN A 317 -16.89 11.38 -19.75
CA GLN A 317 -18.01 11.54 -18.81
C GLN A 317 -17.65 12.35 -17.58
N LEU A 318 -16.37 12.78 -17.45
CA LEU A 318 -15.93 13.61 -16.33
C LEU A 318 -16.67 14.95 -16.31
N GLY A 319 -17.08 15.38 -15.12
CA GLY A 319 -17.71 16.68 -14.92
C GLY A 319 -16.72 17.84 -15.09
N GLU A 320 -17.15 18.93 -15.69
CA GLU A 320 -16.30 20.10 -15.94
C GLU A 320 -15.85 20.86 -14.67
N LYS A 321 -16.66 20.79 -13.59
CA LYS A 321 -16.42 21.55 -12.36
C LYS A 321 -15.40 20.87 -11.44
N THR A 322 -14.21 21.45 -11.29
CA THR A 322 -13.09 20.96 -10.49
C THR A 322 -13.00 21.59 -9.10
N GLY A 323 -14.14 21.81 -8.44
CA GLY A 323 -14.22 22.48 -7.12
C GLY A 323 -13.98 21.58 -5.90
N GLY A 324 -13.56 20.33 -6.08
CA GLY A 324 -13.33 19.38 -5.00
C GLY A 324 -14.61 18.81 -4.40
N ARG A 325 -15.71 18.80 -5.16
CA ARG A 325 -16.94 18.11 -4.76
C ARG A 325 -16.69 16.61 -4.71
N ARG A 326 -17.34 15.95 -3.76
CA ARG A 326 -17.23 14.51 -3.55
C ARG A 326 -18.02 13.72 -4.59
N GLU A 327 -19.12 14.27 -5.04
CA GLU A 327 -20.10 13.61 -5.92
C GLU A 327 -20.25 14.35 -7.24
N GLY A 328 -20.60 13.63 -8.31
CA GLY A 328 -20.97 14.14 -9.61
C GLY A 328 -19.80 14.60 -10.48
N TRP A 329 -18.55 14.30 -10.10
CA TRP A 329 -17.40 14.60 -10.96
C TRP A 329 -17.02 13.43 -11.87
N TRP A 330 -17.11 12.20 -11.34
CA TRP A 330 -16.81 11.01 -12.15
C TRP A 330 -17.90 10.70 -13.18
N GLY A 331 -19.15 11.13 -12.94
CA GLY A 331 -20.29 10.77 -13.79
C GLY A 331 -20.63 9.28 -13.75
N MET A 332 -20.41 8.65 -12.60
CA MET A 332 -20.65 7.23 -12.32
C MET A 332 -21.82 7.06 -11.34
N SER A 333 -22.18 5.82 -11.04
CA SER A 333 -23.14 5.52 -9.97
C SER A 333 -22.65 6.05 -8.61
N GLU A 334 -23.59 6.35 -7.71
CA GLU A 334 -23.32 6.87 -6.36
C GLU A 334 -22.34 5.97 -5.57
N GLY A 335 -22.55 4.65 -5.65
CA GLY A 335 -21.66 3.68 -5.01
C GLY A 335 -20.24 3.69 -5.59
N ALA A 336 -20.11 3.84 -6.91
CA ALA A 336 -18.84 3.94 -7.61
C ALA A 336 -18.08 5.21 -7.22
N GLU A 337 -18.74 6.38 -7.22
CA GLU A 337 -18.13 7.66 -6.82
C GLU A 337 -17.69 7.65 -5.35
N ALA A 338 -18.52 7.09 -4.46
CA ALA A 338 -18.18 6.95 -3.06
C ALA A 338 -16.96 6.02 -2.85
N TRP A 339 -16.86 4.94 -3.60
CA TRP A 339 -15.73 4.02 -3.53
C TRP A 339 -14.45 4.62 -4.13
N LEU A 340 -14.55 5.35 -5.25
CA LEU A 340 -13.42 6.06 -5.85
C LEU A 340 -12.89 7.17 -4.93
N ASP A 341 -13.74 7.82 -4.14
CA ASP A 341 -13.29 8.78 -3.14
C ASP A 341 -12.37 8.12 -2.09
N GLU A 342 -12.66 6.89 -1.68
CA GLU A 342 -11.79 6.12 -0.77
C GLU A 342 -10.53 5.59 -1.48
N LEU A 343 -10.68 4.96 -2.66
CA LEU A 343 -9.59 4.32 -3.39
C LEU A 343 -8.57 5.33 -3.93
N ILE A 344 -9.03 6.49 -4.39
CA ILE A 344 -8.20 7.50 -5.02
C ILE A 344 -7.99 8.67 -4.06
N THR A 345 -9.03 9.43 -3.71
CA THR A 345 -8.84 10.67 -2.94
C THR A 345 -8.18 10.42 -1.59
N TRP A 346 -8.78 9.62 -0.73
CA TRP A 346 -8.26 9.40 0.62
C TRP A 346 -6.95 8.62 0.62
N ARG A 347 -6.86 7.59 -0.20
CA ARG A 347 -5.64 6.79 -0.29
C ARG A 347 -4.47 7.61 -0.84
N GLU A 348 -4.64 8.31 -1.95
CA GLU A 348 -3.56 9.05 -2.59
C GLU A 348 -3.20 10.34 -1.85
N LEU A 349 -4.11 10.93 -1.05
CA LEU A 349 -3.80 11.98 -0.09
C LEU A 349 -2.75 11.50 0.94
N GLY A 350 -2.86 10.25 1.40
CA GLY A 350 -1.85 9.66 2.27
C GLY A 350 -0.49 9.51 1.57
N TYR A 351 -0.49 9.05 0.33
CA TYR A 351 0.73 8.94 -0.48
C TYR A 351 1.36 10.31 -0.74
N ASN A 352 0.56 11.33 -1.05
CA ASN A 352 1.05 12.70 -1.17
C ASN A 352 1.73 13.18 0.11
N MET A 353 1.14 12.93 1.28
CA MET A 353 1.72 13.31 2.57
C MET A 353 3.07 12.64 2.80
N THR A 354 3.15 11.33 2.63
CA THR A 354 4.39 10.60 2.91
C THR A 354 5.50 10.88 1.90
N ALA A 355 5.15 11.08 0.63
CA ALA A 355 6.10 11.43 -0.42
C ALA A 355 6.72 12.82 -0.21
N ASN A 356 5.91 13.81 0.20
CA ASN A 356 6.35 15.19 0.35
C ASN A 356 6.80 15.56 1.79
N ARG A 357 6.63 14.63 2.75
CA ARG A 357 7.12 14.76 4.14
C ARG A 357 7.81 13.47 4.64
N PRO A 358 8.82 12.94 3.93
CA PRO A 358 9.39 11.62 4.20
C PRO A 358 10.08 11.51 5.59
N HIS A 359 10.45 12.64 6.21
CA HIS A 359 11.21 12.67 7.45
C HIS A 359 10.34 12.79 8.71
N ASP A 360 9.07 13.20 8.57
CA ASP A 360 8.23 13.51 9.73
C ASP A 360 6.73 13.17 9.58
N TYR A 361 6.31 12.52 8.47
CA TYR A 361 4.88 12.17 8.26
C TYR A 361 4.30 11.36 9.43
N ASP A 362 5.12 10.64 10.17
CA ASP A 362 4.79 9.77 11.30
C ASP A 362 5.07 10.40 12.67
N ARG A 363 5.42 11.70 12.72
CA ARG A 363 5.73 12.42 13.96
C ARG A 363 4.64 13.39 14.36
N TYR A 364 4.49 13.61 15.66
CA TYR A 364 3.49 14.52 16.25
C TYR A 364 3.58 15.94 15.67
N GLU A 365 4.78 16.42 15.40
CA GLU A 365 5.08 17.75 14.84
C GLU A 365 4.50 17.96 13.44
N SER A 366 4.18 16.90 12.73
CA SER A 366 3.55 16.96 11.40
C SER A 366 2.04 17.20 11.42
N LEU A 367 1.42 17.22 12.60
CA LEU A 367 0.04 17.64 12.76
C LEU A 367 -0.14 19.12 12.40
N PRO A 368 -1.32 19.53 11.92
CA PRO A 368 -1.63 20.93 11.69
C PRO A 368 -1.47 21.76 12.97
N ASP A 369 -0.97 22.97 12.86
CA ASP A 369 -0.74 23.87 14.01
C ASP A 369 -1.97 24.07 14.90
N TRP A 370 -3.15 24.21 14.29
CA TRP A 370 -4.39 24.33 15.04
C TRP A 370 -4.67 23.11 15.92
N ALA A 371 -4.38 21.91 15.42
CA ALA A 371 -4.60 20.66 16.16
C ALA A 371 -3.60 20.52 17.29
N ARG A 372 -2.31 20.79 17.05
CA ARG A 372 -1.29 20.77 18.10
C ARG A 372 -1.61 21.77 19.22
N LYS A 373 -1.88 23.04 18.87
CA LYS A 373 -2.20 24.10 19.83
C LYS A 373 -3.40 23.72 20.72
N THR A 374 -4.47 23.19 20.13
CA THR A 374 -5.65 22.80 20.92
C THR A 374 -5.38 21.58 21.81
N LEU A 375 -4.65 20.56 21.33
CA LEU A 375 -4.29 19.38 22.12
C LEU A 375 -3.31 19.72 23.25
N GLU A 376 -2.34 20.60 23.01
CA GLU A 376 -1.38 21.09 24.02
C GLU A 376 -2.08 21.90 25.11
N LYS A 377 -3.06 22.76 24.74
CA LYS A 377 -3.88 23.50 25.69
C LYS A 377 -4.62 22.57 26.66
N HIS A 378 -5.08 21.41 26.18
CA HIS A 378 -5.88 20.43 26.92
C HIS A 378 -5.07 19.23 27.46
N VAL A 379 -3.74 19.27 27.40
CA VAL A 379 -2.88 18.14 27.83
C VAL A 379 -3.04 17.82 29.34
N ARG A 380 -3.35 18.84 30.19
CA ARG A 380 -3.50 18.69 31.62
C ARG A 380 -4.94 18.41 32.07
N ASP A 381 -5.87 18.29 31.14
CA ASP A 381 -7.26 17.97 31.47
C ASP A 381 -7.35 16.60 32.13
N ARG A 382 -8.20 16.48 33.13
CA ARG A 382 -8.42 15.22 33.85
C ARG A 382 -9.01 14.18 32.92
N ARG A 383 -8.39 12.99 32.93
CA ARG A 383 -8.93 11.79 32.27
C ARG A 383 -9.63 10.92 33.27
N GLU A 384 -10.84 10.47 32.94
CA GLU A 384 -11.62 9.57 33.78
C GLU A 384 -10.99 8.20 33.86
N TYR A 385 -10.48 7.73 32.69
CA TYR A 385 -9.79 6.46 32.55
C TYR A 385 -8.45 6.68 31.85
N THR A 386 -7.48 5.86 32.22
CA THR A 386 -6.18 5.75 31.50
C THR A 386 -5.80 4.27 31.40
N TYR A 387 -5.24 3.87 30.29
CA TYR A 387 -4.82 2.50 30.03
C TYR A 387 -3.40 2.45 29.50
N SER A 388 -2.66 1.44 29.91
CA SER A 388 -1.36 1.09 29.37
C SER A 388 -1.47 0.51 27.96
N LEU A 389 -0.35 0.48 27.23
CA LEU A 389 -0.26 -0.17 25.91
C LEU A 389 -0.70 -1.64 25.98
N ASP A 390 -0.34 -2.36 27.05
CA ASP A 390 -0.69 -3.77 27.22
C ASP A 390 -2.19 -3.97 27.44
N GLU A 391 -2.85 -3.09 28.19
CA GLU A 391 -4.31 -3.13 28.39
C GLU A 391 -5.03 -2.81 27.07
N PHE A 392 -4.57 -1.81 26.33
CA PHE A 392 -5.09 -1.55 24.98
C PHE A 392 -4.88 -2.75 24.05
N ALA A 393 -3.66 -3.30 24.01
CA ALA A 393 -3.36 -4.45 23.18
C ALA A 393 -4.23 -5.67 23.51
N ALA A 394 -4.53 -5.89 24.79
CA ALA A 394 -5.33 -7.00 25.26
C ALA A 394 -6.85 -6.77 25.20
N ALA A 395 -7.32 -5.62 24.65
CA ALA A 395 -8.73 -5.23 24.61
C ALA A 395 -9.40 -5.18 26.00
N LYS A 396 -8.67 -4.72 27.03
CA LYS A 396 -9.11 -4.67 28.44
C LYS A 396 -9.46 -3.26 28.89
N THR A 397 -10.35 -2.60 28.17
CA THR A 397 -10.90 -1.31 28.58
C THR A 397 -12.31 -1.49 29.15
N HIS A 398 -12.91 -0.42 29.73
CA HIS A 398 -14.29 -0.43 30.17
C HIS A 398 -15.33 -0.36 29.04
N ASP A 399 -14.89 -0.06 27.80
CA ASP A 399 -15.78 0.20 26.66
C ASP A 399 -15.93 -1.06 25.78
N PRO A 400 -17.10 -1.71 25.76
CA PRO A 400 -17.28 -2.95 25.00
C PRO A 400 -17.19 -2.77 23.48
N ILE A 401 -17.57 -1.58 22.96
CA ILE A 401 -17.48 -1.31 21.50
C ILE A 401 -16.01 -1.16 21.09
N TRP A 402 -15.22 -0.47 21.92
CA TRP A 402 -13.78 -0.34 21.68
C TRP A 402 -13.08 -1.69 21.78
N ASN A 403 -13.41 -2.47 22.82
CA ASN A 403 -12.84 -3.81 23.00
C ASN A 403 -13.18 -4.74 21.83
N ALA A 404 -14.41 -4.69 21.30
CA ALA A 404 -14.80 -5.44 20.11
C ALA A 404 -13.99 -5.02 18.87
N ALA A 405 -13.74 -3.71 18.69
CA ALA A 405 -12.91 -3.21 17.58
C ALA A 405 -11.44 -3.68 17.70
N GLN A 406 -10.88 -3.66 18.90
CA GLN A 406 -9.54 -4.18 19.17
C GLN A 406 -9.47 -5.72 18.97
N THR A 407 -10.50 -6.44 19.41
CA THR A 407 -10.60 -7.90 19.20
C THR A 407 -10.66 -8.23 17.69
N GLN A 408 -11.43 -7.46 16.92
CA GLN A 408 -11.43 -7.60 15.45
C GLN A 408 -10.02 -7.38 14.88
N LEU A 409 -9.29 -6.36 15.33
CA LEU A 409 -7.92 -6.10 14.89
C LEU A 409 -7.00 -7.28 15.22
N LEU A 410 -7.11 -7.82 16.42
CA LEU A 410 -6.29 -8.96 16.85
C LEU A 410 -6.59 -10.23 16.06
N ARG A 411 -7.86 -10.53 15.80
CA ARG A 411 -8.30 -11.75 15.13
C ARG A 411 -8.16 -11.65 13.61
N ASP A 412 -8.68 -10.57 13.01
CA ASP A 412 -8.86 -10.45 11.56
C ASP A 412 -7.76 -9.61 10.90
N GLY A 413 -6.90 -8.94 11.69
CA GLY A 413 -5.89 -8.01 11.16
C GLY A 413 -6.47 -6.75 10.52
N ARG A 414 -7.70 -6.38 10.85
CA ARG A 414 -8.42 -5.21 10.34
C ARG A 414 -9.44 -4.69 11.36
N ILE A 415 -9.83 -3.44 11.23
CA ILE A 415 -10.97 -2.86 11.93
C ILE A 415 -11.92 -2.25 10.89
N HIS A 416 -13.23 -2.33 11.12
CA HIS A 416 -14.20 -1.61 10.31
C HIS A 416 -13.89 -0.09 10.34
N ASN A 417 -13.89 0.57 9.16
CA ASN A 417 -13.34 1.93 9.02
C ASN A 417 -13.96 2.95 9.98
N TYR A 418 -15.29 2.96 10.16
CA TYR A 418 -15.94 3.88 11.10
C TYR A 418 -15.50 3.58 12.54
N LEU A 419 -15.45 2.32 12.92
CA LEU A 419 -15.00 1.91 14.25
C LEU A 419 -13.50 2.14 14.45
N ARG A 420 -12.67 2.09 13.41
CA ARG A 420 -11.25 2.48 13.49
C ARG A 420 -11.11 3.96 13.90
N MET A 421 -12.01 4.83 13.41
CA MET A 421 -12.00 6.24 13.81
C MET A 421 -12.39 6.40 15.29
N LEU A 422 -13.45 5.73 15.75
CA LEU A 422 -13.83 5.71 17.16
C LEU A 422 -12.70 5.14 18.03
N TRP A 423 -12.15 4.00 17.64
CA TRP A 423 -11.02 3.33 18.31
C TRP A 423 -9.85 4.28 18.54
N GLY A 424 -9.44 5.01 17.51
CA GLY A 424 -8.35 5.97 17.63
C GLY A 424 -8.69 7.20 18.47
N LYS A 425 -9.92 7.70 18.39
CA LYS A 425 -10.39 8.81 19.26
C LYS A 425 -10.40 8.42 20.73
N LYS A 426 -10.78 7.20 21.04
CA LYS A 426 -10.77 6.68 22.41
C LYS A 426 -9.36 6.47 22.95
N ILE A 427 -8.40 6.06 22.13
CA ILE A 427 -6.99 6.04 22.53
C ILE A 427 -6.51 7.46 22.90
N LEU A 428 -6.86 8.50 22.11
CA LEU A 428 -6.55 9.88 22.47
C LEU A 428 -7.20 10.29 23.80
N GLU A 429 -8.43 9.87 24.05
CA GLU A 429 -9.15 10.16 25.27
C GLU A 429 -8.49 9.54 26.51
N TRP A 430 -7.97 8.32 26.38
CA TRP A 430 -7.52 7.49 27.50
C TRP A 430 -5.99 7.37 27.65
N SER A 431 -5.20 8.04 26.83
CA SER A 431 -3.75 8.15 27.01
C SER A 431 -3.38 9.39 27.81
N ALA A 432 -2.28 9.36 28.55
CA ALA A 432 -1.87 10.47 29.42
C ALA A 432 -1.59 11.76 28.62
N THR A 433 -1.04 11.63 27.42
CA THR A 433 -0.74 12.76 26.51
C THR A 433 -1.14 12.45 25.07
N PRO A 434 -1.35 13.47 24.22
CA PRO A 434 -1.59 13.27 22.79
C PRO A 434 -0.40 12.60 22.04
N ALA A 435 0.84 12.82 22.49
CA ALA A 435 2.02 12.18 21.95
C ALA A 435 2.03 10.67 22.25
N GLU A 436 1.76 10.30 23.52
CA GLU A 436 1.60 8.91 23.89
C GLU A 436 0.45 8.23 23.14
N ALA A 437 -0.69 8.92 22.96
CA ALA A 437 -1.78 8.42 22.15
C ALA A 437 -1.35 8.10 20.71
N LEU A 438 -0.50 8.95 20.09
CA LEU A 438 0.05 8.71 18.77
C LEU A 438 0.95 7.47 18.77
N ASP A 439 1.82 7.30 19.75
CA ASP A 439 2.70 6.13 19.88
C ASP A 439 1.90 4.84 20.02
N VAL A 440 0.86 4.83 20.86
CA VAL A 440 -0.06 3.69 21.02
C VAL A 440 -0.79 3.37 19.70
N LEU A 441 -1.30 4.40 19.02
CA LEU A 441 -1.99 4.24 17.73
C LEU A 441 -1.08 3.61 16.68
N ILE A 442 0.16 4.11 16.56
CA ILE A 442 1.15 3.59 15.61
C ILE A 442 1.52 2.15 15.96
N GLU A 443 1.79 1.87 17.25
CA GLU A 443 2.18 0.53 17.68
C GLU A 443 1.08 -0.49 17.40
N LEU A 444 -0.13 -0.27 17.88
CA LEU A 444 -1.23 -1.23 17.73
C LEU A 444 -1.63 -1.43 16.26
N ASN A 445 -1.72 -0.32 15.50
CA ASN A 445 -2.08 -0.41 14.10
C ASN A 445 -1.00 -1.16 13.29
N ASN A 446 0.28 -0.82 13.45
CA ASN A 446 1.35 -1.38 12.65
C ASN A 446 1.69 -2.82 13.03
N ARG A 447 1.50 -3.19 14.29
CA ARG A 447 1.72 -4.55 14.76
C ARG A 447 0.63 -5.52 14.32
N TYR A 448 -0.64 -5.10 14.41
CA TYR A 448 -1.76 -6.03 14.25
C TYR A 448 -2.49 -5.90 12.90
N ALA A 449 -2.55 -4.71 12.30
CA ALA A 449 -3.23 -4.54 11.01
C ALA A 449 -2.39 -5.06 9.85
N VAL A 450 -3.00 -5.87 8.98
CA VAL A 450 -2.34 -6.34 7.75
C VAL A 450 -2.00 -5.16 6.84
N ASP A 451 -2.88 -4.14 6.78
CA ASP A 451 -2.68 -2.89 6.05
C ASP A 451 -1.95 -1.80 6.87
N GLY A 452 -1.35 -2.13 8.01
CA GLY A 452 -0.47 -1.23 8.77
C GLY A 452 0.76 -0.80 7.99
N ARG A 453 1.51 0.23 8.48
CA ARG A 453 2.75 0.74 7.84
C ARG A 453 2.54 1.31 6.42
N ASN A 454 1.32 1.63 6.06
CA ASN A 454 0.91 2.15 4.76
C ASN A 454 0.67 3.67 4.84
N PRO A 455 0.91 4.47 3.80
CA PRO A 455 0.57 5.89 3.78
C PRO A 455 -0.86 6.22 4.21
N ASN A 456 -1.84 5.44 3.73
CA ASN A 456 -3.24 5.61 4.10
C ASN A 456 -3.51 5.25 5.58
N SER A 457 -2.79 4.28 6.12
CA SER A 457 -2.86 3.88 7.52
C SER A 457 -2.42 5.04 8.44
N TYR A 458 -1.28 5.68 8.13
CA TYR A 458 -0.84 6.89 8.84
C TYR A 458 -1.85 8.05 8.69
N SER A 459 -2.47 8.20 7.51
CA SER A 459 -3.55 9.19 7.34
C SER A 459 -4.70 8.97 8.32
N GLY A 460 -5.14 7.73 8.51
CA GLY A 460 -6.19 7.35 9.47
C GLY A 460 -5.79 7.60 10.93
N ILE A 461 -4.57 7.23 11.32
CA ILE A 461 -4.01 7.47 12.66
C ILE A 461 -4.00 8.97 12.96
N PHE A 462 -3.40 9.76 12.07
CA PHE A 462 -3.26 11.20 12.28
C PHE A 462 -4.57 11.97 12.16
N TRP A 463 -5.55 11.44 11.42
CA TRP A 463 -6.89 12.00 11.40
C TRP A 463 -7.54 11.98 12.80
N CYS A 464 -7.24 10.97 13.60
CA CYS A 464 -7.70 10.92 14.99
C CYS A 464 -7.21 12.11 15.83
N LEU A 465 -6.06 12.69 15.48
CA LEU A 465 -5.48 13.86 16.14
C LEU A 465 -5.70 15.18 15.36
N GLY A 466 -6.48 15.18 14.27
CA GLY A 466 -6.90 16.40 13.56
C GLY A 466 -6.30 16.62 12.16
N ARG A 467 -5.38 15.76 11.65
CA ARG A 467 -4.88 15.88 10.28
C ARG A 467 -6.04 15.71 9.29
N TYR A 468 -6.07 16.53 8.23
CA TYR A 468 -7.09 16.58 7.18
C TYR A 468 -8.48 17.03 7.62
N ASP A 469 -8.66 17.42 8.89
CA ASP A 469 -9.91 17.93 9.44
C ASP A 469 -9.81 19.45 9.70
N ARG A 470 -10.84 20.03 10.29
CA ARG A 470 -10.95 21.42 10.69
C ARG A 470 -11.29 21.49 12.19
N PRO A 471 -11.09 22.65 12.84
CA PRO A 471 -11.59 22.84 14.20
C PRO A 471 -13.11 22.66 14.30
N TRP A 472 -13.53 22.01 15.38
CA TRP A 472 -14.93 21.73 15.71
C TRP A 472 -15.28 22.37 17.07
N GLY A 473 -16.33 23.20 17.11
CA GLY A 473 -16.88 23.70 18.36
C GLY A 473 -18.09 22.87 18.84
N PRO A 474 -18.44 22.95 20.11
CA PRO A 474 -17.69 23.61 21.17
C PRO A 474 -16.41 22.87 21.55
N GLU A 475 -15.45 23.60 22.15
CA GLU A 475 -14.22 23.04 22.71
C GLU A 475 -14.56 22.03 23.84
N ARG A 476 -13.84 20.91 23.90
CA ARG A 476 -14.09 19.82 24.85
C ARG A 476 -12.83 19.45 25.62
N ALA A 477 -12.98 19.01 26.85
CA ALA A 477 -11.86 18.46 27.60
C ALA A 477 -11.12 17.40 26.81
N ILE A 478 -9.79 17.35 26.95
CA ILE A 478 -8.85 16.45 26.26
C ILE A 478 -8.72 16.72 24.75
N PHE A 479 -9.85 16.88 24.05
CA PHE A 479 -9.91 17.02 22.59
C PHE A 479 -9.72 18.47 22.10
N GLY A 480 -10.00 19.46 22.95
CA GLY A 480 -10.12 20.84 22.52
C GLY A 480 -11.10 20.97 21.35
N THR A 481 -10.65 21.49 20.22
CA THR A 481 -11.42 21.59 18.97
C THR A 481 -11.20 20.44 18.00
N VAL A 482 -10.44 19.41 18.37
CA VAL A 482 -10.35 18.17 17.57
C VAL A 482 -11.70 17.44 17.62
N ARG A 483 -12.15 16.94 16.47
CA ARG A 483 -13.44 16.23 16.37
C ARG A 483 -13.54 15.11 17.40
N TYR A 484 -14.62 15.16 18.18
CA TYR A 484 -14.95 14.17 19.20
C TYR A 484 -15.83 13.06 18.64
N MET A 485 -15.62 11.83 19.11
CA MET A 485 -16.50 10.68 18.90
C MET A 485 -16.71 9.94 20.21
N SER A 486 -17.95 9.52 20.49
CA SER A 486 -18.26 8.69 21.66
C SER A 486 -18.90 7.36 21.25
N SER A 487 -18.72 6.35 22.10
CA SER A 487 -19.30 5.02 21.92
C SER A 487 -20.81 5.04 22.00
N GLU A 488 -21.41 5.83 22.91
CA GLU A 488 -22.84 5.99 23.05
C GLU A 488 -23.47 6.60 21.77
N ASN A 489 -22.82 7.62 21.23
CA ASN A 489 -23.32 8.24 20.00
C ASN A 489 -23.14 7.31 18.79
N THR A 490 -22.09 6.51 18.78
CA THR A 490 -21.83 5.49 17.75
C THR A 490 -22.90 4.39 17.82
N ALA A 491 -23.21 3.88 19.02
CA ALA A 491 -24.26 2.87 19.24
C ALA A 491 -25.65 3.36 18.85
N ARG A 492 -25.93 4.67 18.98
CA ARG A 492 -27.22 5.24 18.54
C ARG A 492 -27.33 5.40 17.01
N LYS A 493 -26.20 5.55 16.33
CA LYS A 493 -26.14 5.82 14.88
C LYS A 493 -26.00 4.57 14.03
N LEU A 494 -25.44 3.51 14.58
CA LEU A 494 -25.07 2.32 13.83
C LEU A 494 -25.73 1.08 14.45
N HIS A 495 -26.05 0.12 13.61
CA HIS A 495 -26.43 -1.22 14.02
C HIS A 495 -25.15 -1.97 14.42
N LEU A 496 -24.98 -2.31 15.71
CA LEU A 496 -23.78 -2.95 16.24
C LEU A 496 -24.04 -4.32 16.84
N ALA A 497 -25.29 -4.80 16.85
CA ALA A 497 -25.64 -6.04 17.53
C ALA A 497 -24.85 -7.24 16.94
N GLY A 498 -24.89 -7.42 15.65
CA GLY A 498 -24.14 -8.49 14.98
C GLY A 498 -22.63 -8.29 15.05
N TYR A 499 -22.16 -7.04 15.03
CA TYR A 499 -20.74 -6.74 15.22
C TYR A 499 -20.24 -7.15 16.61
N LEU A 500 -20.99 -6.80 17.66
CA LEU A 500 -20.66 -7.15 19.04
C LEU A 500 -20.78 -8.65 19.30
N GLU A 501 -21.74 -9.33 18.67
CA GLU A 501 -21.83 -10.79 18.72
C GLU A 501 -20.59 -11.47 18.10
N ARG A 502 -20.09 -10.97 16.96
CA ARG A 502 -18.93 -11.53 16.29
C ARG A 502 -17.59 -11.21 16.93
N HIS A 503 -17.47 -10.06 17.59
CA HIS A 503 -16.19 -9.51 18.06
C HIS A 503 -16.19 -9.13 19.54
N GLY A 504 -17.34 -9.11 20.23
CA GLY A 504 -17.40 -8.87 21.66
C GLY A 504 -16.66 -9.95 22.43
N GLN A 505 -16.15 -9.59 23.61
CA GLN A 505 -15.62 -10.56 24.57
C GLN A 505 -16.83 -11.30 25.19
N GLN A 506 -16.80 -12.62 25.17
CA GLN A 506 -17.75 -13.47 25.89
C GLN A 506 -17.45 -13.45 27.39
#